data_f2c5a6cd5b9ad615c076131ed3614349
#
_entry.id   f2c5a6cd5b9ad615c076131ed3614349
#
_cell.length_a   1.000
_cell.length_b   1.000
_cell.length_c   1.000
_cell.angle_alpha   90.00
_cell.angle_beta   90.00
_cell.angle_gamma   90.00
#
_symmetry.space_group_name_H-M   'P 1'
#
loop_
_entity.id
_entity.type
_entity.pdbx_description
1 polymer ?
#
loop_
_entity_poly.entity_id
_entity_poly.type
_entity_poly.pdbx_seq_one_letter_code
_entity_poly.pdbx_strand_id
1 'polypeptide(L)'
;MTKINIILHEPEIPQNTGNIARTCAATGAALHIIRPMGFEIDDKKLKRAGLDYGHQLDITYYDDLADFNAKHPNACIYYFSTKAPRAYTEISYGGDNVYLMFGKETRGLPEELLHDHPDTTVRIPMRDKLRSLNLSNSVAIAVYEVLRQHAFEGLREDGELTRFSWNEG
;
A
#
# COMPACT_ATOMS: atom_id res chain seq x y z
N MET A 1 15.34 9.50 2.75
CA MET A 1 14.23 8.61 3.19
C MET A 1 13.39 8.21 2.01
N THR A 2 13.15 6.93 1.86
CA THR A 2 12.34 6.41 0.74
C THR A 2 10.88 6.75 0.93
N LYS A 3 10.26 7.31 -0.09
CA LYS A 3 8.81 7.57 -0.12
C LYS A 3 8.07 6.33 -0.63
N ILE A 4 7.13 5.83 0.16
CA ILE A 4 6.26 4.72 -0.25
C ILE A 4 5.00 5.30 -0.86
N ASN A 5 4.63 4.78 -2.04
CA ASN A 5 3.45 5.18 -2.78
C ASN A 5 2.56 3.96 -2.97
N ILE A 6 1.38 3.98 -2.37
CA ILE A 6 0.38 2.92 -2.51
C ILE A 6 -0.53 3.28 -3.66
N ILE A 7 -0.71 2.37 -4.61
CA ILE A 7 -1.62 2.55 -5.74
C ILE A 7 -2.74 1.54 -5.63
N LEU A 8 -3.98 2.01 -5.55
CA LEU A 8 -5.17 1.16 -5.59
C LEU A 8 -5.81 1.27 -6.96
N HIS A 9 -5.83 0.16 -7.69
CA HIS A 9 -6.43 0.06 -9.01
C HIS A 9 -7.89 -0.35 -8.90
N GLU A 10 -8.79 0.60 -9.10
CA GLU A 10 -10.25 0.40 -9.10
C GLU A 10 -10.78 -0.25 -7.80
N PRO A 11 -10.52 0.33 -6.62
CA PRO A 11 -10.97 -0.26 -5.36
C PRO A 11 -12.49 -0.30 -5.27
N GLU A 12 -13.03 -1.34 -4.61
CA GLU A 12 -14.46 -1.63 -4.58
C GLU A 12 -15.09 -1.48 -3.18
N ILE A 13 -14.30 -1.68 -2.11
CA ILE A 13 -14.81 -1.74 -0.74
C ILE A 13 -14.32 -0.55 0.07
N PRO A 14 -15.23 0.35 0.51
CA PRO A 14 -14.84 1.59 1.20
C PRO A 14 -14.08 1.34 2.51
N GLN A 15 -14.43 0.31 3.27
CA GLN A 15 -13.75 -0.01 4.52
C GLN A 15 -12.27 -0.33 4.30
N ASN A 16 -11.93 -1.05 3.22
CA ASN A 16 -10.55 -1.33 2.88
C ASN A 16 -9.78 -0.06 2.57
N THR A 17 -10.35 0.82 1.76
CA THR A 17 -9.72 2.10 1.44
C THR A 17 -9.52 2.96 2.69
N GLY A 18 -10.48 2.99 3.59
CA GLY A 18 -10.36 3.68 4.88
C GLY A 18 -9.22 3.13 5.75
N ASN A 19 -9.11 1.80 5.86
CA ASN A 19 -8.02 1.17 6.60
C ASN A 19 -6.66 1.43 5.96
N ILE A 20 -6.59 1.43 4.63
CA ILE A 20 -5.37 1.74 3.89
C ILE A 20 -4.95 3.20 4.12
N ALA A 21 -5.91 4.12 4.12
CA ALA A 21 -5.65 5.52 4.43
C ALA A 21 -5.02 5.68 5.82
N ARG A 22 -5.50 4.92 6.80
CA ARG A 22 -4.94 4.90 8.16
C ARG A 22 -3.49 4.38 8.16
N THR A 23 -3.20 3.32 7.42
CA THR A 23 -1.83 2.81 7.27
C THR A 23 -0.92 3.87 6.65
N CYS A 24 -1.40 4.58 5.62
CA CYS A 24 -0.65 5.67 5.00
C CYS A 24 -0.37 6.81 6.01
N ALA A 25 -1.36 7.19 6.80
CA ALA A 25 -1.17 8.19 7.84
C ALA A 25 -0.12 7.76 8.88
N ALA A 26 -0.15 6.50 9.29
CA ALA A 26 0.78 5.95 10.29
C ALA A 26 2.22 5.84 9.79
N THR A 27 2.42 5.72 8.48
CA THR A 27 3.73 5.42 7.89
C THR A 27 4.30 6.55 7.04
N GLY A 28 3.50 7.57 6.74
CA GLY A 28 3.88 8.65 5.83
C GLY A 28 3.79 8.27 4.35
N ALA A 29 3.17 7.13 4.01
CA ALA A 29 2.98 6.73 2.62
C ALA A 29 1.94 7.62 1.92
N ALA A 30 2.13 7.84 0.61
CA ALA A 30 1.15 8.50 -0.24
C ALA A 30 0.16 7.47 -0.79
N LEU A 31 -1.09 7.89 -0.99
CA LEU A 31 -2.15 7.06 -1.53
C LEU A 31 -2.57 7.58 -2.90
N HIS A 32 -2.51 6.71 -3.90
CA HIS A 32 -2.94 6.99 -5.26
C HIS A 32 -4.12 6.08 -5.58
N ILE A 33 -5.23 6.66 -6.03
CA ILE A 33 -6.44 5.89 -6.34
C ILE A 33 -6.76 6.05 -7.81
N ILE A 34 -6.81 4.93 -8.52
CA ILE A 34 -7.15 4.88 -9.95
C ILE A 34 -8.62 4.48 -10.11
N ARG A 35 -9.37 5.37 -10.75
CA ARG A 35 -10.79 5.15 -11.07
C ARG A 35 -10.96 4.18 -12.25
N PRO A 36 -12.12 3.56 -12.46
CA PRO A 36 -13.35 3.78 -11.68
C PRO A 36 -13.29 3.13 -10.31
N MET A 37 -14.02 3.73 -9.36
CA MET A 37 -14.19 3.19 -8.02
C MET A 37 -15.58 2.58 -7.89
N GLY A 38 -15.70 1.47 -7.15
CA GLY A 38 -16.97 0.81 -6.88
C GLY A 38 -17.88 1.55 -5.89
N PHE A 39 -17.44 2.71 -5.39
CA PHE A 39 -18.15 3.50 -4.39
C PHE A 39 -17.70 4.96 -4.46
N GLU A 40 -18.48 5.85 -3.86
CA GLU A 40 -18.06 7.24 -3.66
C GLU A 40 -17.36 7.37 -2.30
N ILE A 41 -16.19 8.01 -2.30
CA ILE A 41 -15.46 8.31 -1.08
C ILE A 41 -15.75 9.77 -0.70
N ASP A 42 -16.15 9.96 0.56
CA ASP A 42 -16.15 11.29 1.16
C ASP A 42 -14.68 11.63 1.49
N ASP A 43 -14.07 12.50 0.69
CA ASP A 43 -12.70 12.98 0.89
C ASP A 43 -12.50 13.55 2.30
N LYS A 44 -13.51 14.16 2.88
CA LYS A 44 -13.45 14.68 4.24
C LYS A 44 -13.27 13.57 5.27
N LYS A 45 -13.96 12.44 5.09
CA LYS A 45 -13.82 11.29 5.99
C LYS A 45 -12.43 10.65 5.88
N LEU A 46 -11.89 10.51 4.67
CA LEU A 46 -10.55 9.99 4.47
C LEU A 46 -9.48 10.90 5.06
N LYS A 47 -9.58 12.20 4.78
CA LYS A 47 -8.66 13.20 5.34
C LYS A 47 -8.76 13.27 6.85
N ARG A 48 -9.97 13.13 7.40
CA ARG A 48 -10.19 13.12 8.85
C ARG A 48 -9.53 11.91 9.51
N ALA A 49 -9.57 10.73 8.88
CA ALA A 49 -8.87 9.54 9.37
C ALA A 49 -7.36 9.80 9.50
N GLY A 50 -6.77 10.55 8.55
CA GLY A 50 -5.38 10.99 8.63
C GLY A 50 -5.14 12.07 9.69
N LEU A 51 -6.05 13.03 9.83
CA LEU A 51 -5.94 14.14 10.77
C LEU A 51 -6.09 13.71 12.24
N ASP A 52 -6.89 12.69 12.53
CA ASP A 52 -7.02 12.12 13.86
C ASP A 52 -5.69 11.60 14.43
N TYR A 53 -4.72 11.35 13.53
CA TYR A 53 -3.37 10.91 13.89
C TYR A 53 -2.31 12.02 13.73
N GLY A 54 -2.74 13.28 13.53
CA GLY A 54 -1.85 14.44 13.49
C GLY A 54 -1.06 14.59 12.20
N HIS A 55 -1.40 13.84 11.14
CA HIS A 55 -0.71 13.87 9.84
C HIS A 55 -1.66 14.17 8.71
N GLN A 56 -1.23 15.02 7.78
CA GLN A 56 -1.96 15.21 6.53
C GLN A 56 -1.79 13.97 5.65
N LEU A 57 -2.92 13.45 5.18
CA LEU A 57 -2.94 12.32 4.27
C LEU A 57 -2.76 12.83 2.83
N ASP A 58 -1.74 12.31 2.14
CA ASP A 58 -1.45 12.64 0.75
C ASP A 58 -2.23 11.67 -0.15
N ILE A 59 -3.35 12.13 -0.72
CA ILE A 59 -4.21 11.33 -1.62
C ILE A 59 -4.33 12.02 -2.96
N THR A 60 -4.10 11.26 -4.04
CA THR A 60 -4.29 11.71 -5.42
C THR A 60 -5.19 10.74 -6.17
N TYR A 61 -6.12 11.26 -6.97
CA TYR A 61 -7.03 10.47 -7.79
C TYR A 61 -6.64 10.58 -9.26
N TYR A 62 -6.81 9.49 -9.99
CA TYR A 62 -6.52 9.40 -11.42
C TYR A 62 -7.73 8.87 -12.16
N ASP A 63 -7.97 9.35 -13.38
CA ASP A 63 -9.13 8.94 -14.19
C ASP A 63 -9.04 7.47 -14.62
N ASP A 64 -7.82 7.01 -14.91
CA ASP A 64 -7.53 5.62 -15.29
C ASP A 64 -6.03 5.34 -15.11
N LEU A 65 -5.62 4.12 -15.43
CA LEU A 65 -4.21 3.73 -15.34
C LEU A 65 -3.33 4.53 -16.31
N ALA A 66 -3.83 4.86 -17.49
CA ALA A 66 -3.10 5.67 -18.47
C ALA A 66 -2.80 7.07 -17.92
N ASP A 67 -3.76 7.68 -17.22
CA ASP A 67 -3.58 8.97 -16.54
C ASP A 67 -2.47 8.89 -15.48
N PHE A 68 -2.47 7.83 -14.67
CA PHE A 68 -1.41 7.60 -13.69
C PHE A 68 -0.04 7.48 -14.37
N ASN A 69 0.06 6.64 -15.40
CA ASN A 69 1.31 6.39 -16.11
C ASN A 69 1.85 7.65 -16.80
N ALA A 70 0.97 8.50 -17.32
CA ALA A 70 1.35 9.77 -17.94
C ALA A 70 1.95 10.74 -16.92
N LYS A 71 1.43 10.75 -15.69
CA LYS A 71 1.91 11.61 -14.60
C LYS A 71 3.15 11.05 -13.89
N HIS A 72 3.37 9.74 -13.98
CA HIS A 72 4.50 9.05 -13.34
C HIS A 72 5.23 8.13 -14.35
N PRO A 73 5.81 8.70 -15.42
CA PRO A 73 6.37 7.89 -16.51
C PRO A 73 7.58 7.04 -16.12
N ASN A 74 8.27 7.43 -15.05
CA ASN A 74 9.50 6.75 -14.58
C ASN A 74 9.26 5.92 -13.31
N ALA A 75 8.00 5.72 -12.90
CA ALA A 75 7.70 4.97 -11.68
C ALA A 75 8.07 3.49 -11.84
N CYS A 76 8.88 2.99 -10.92
CA CYS A 76 9.10 1.55 -10.78
C CYS A 76 8.00 0.99 -9.89
N ILE A 77 7.08 0.24 -10.49
CA ILE A 77 5.89 -0.26 -9.79
C ILE A 77 6.05 -1.75 -9.51
N TYR A 78 5.79 -2.15 -8.27
CA TYR A 78 5.68 -3.54 -7.85
C TYR A 78 4.22 -3.91 -7.77
N TYR A 79 3.83 -4.95 -8.51
CA TYR A 79 2.43 -5.38 -8.66
C TYR A 79 2.16 -6.55 -7.73
N PHE A 80 1.19 -6.40 -6.85
CA PHE A 80 0.83 -7.43 -5.88
C PHE A 80 -0.33 -8.28 -6.39
N SER A 81 -0.10 -9.58 -6.49
CA SER A 81 -1.09 -10.53 -7.02
C SER A 81 -0.83 -11.92 -6.46
N THR A 82 -1.91 -12.68 -6.21
CA THR A 82 -1.81 -14.10 -5.84
C THR A 82 -1.32 -14.97 -7.00
N LYS A 83 -1.25 -14.42 -8.22
CA LYS A 83 -0.78 -15.10 -9.43
C LYS A 83 0.70 -14.89 -9.71
N ALA A 84 1.40 -14.15 -8.88
CA ALA A 84 2.79 -13.79 -9.09
C ALA A 84 3.74 -14.98 -8.95
N PRO A 85 4.89 -14.96 -9.66
CA PRO A 85 5.83 -16.06 -9.68
C PRO A 85 6.80 -16.10 -8.50
N ARG A 86 6.80 -15.09 -7.64
CA ARG A 86 7.76 -14.98 -6.52
C ARG A 86 7.13 -14.31 -5.32
N ALA A 87 7.72 -14.56 -4.15
CA ALA A 87 7.30 -13.90 -2.93
C ALA A 87 7.74 -12.43 -2.90
N TYR A 88 6.96 -11.58 -2.27
CA TYR A 88 7.23 -10.15 -2.13
C TYR A 88 8.53 -9.85 -1.39
N THR A 89 8.99 -10.77 -0.55
CA THR A 89 10.23 -10.62 0.21
C THR A 89 11.50 -10.89 -0.61
N GLU A 90 11.36 -11.42 -1.83
CA GLU A 90 12.50 -11.67 -2.73
C GLU A 90 12.95 -10.41 -3.47
N ILE A 91 12.22 -9.31 -3.33
CA ILE A 91 12.53 -8.03 -3.98
C ILE A 91 13.28 -7.12 -3.01
N SER A 92 14.28 -6.42 -3.52
CA SER A 92 14.89 -5.27 -2.84
C SER A 92 14.17 -4.00 -3.31
N TYR A 93 13.39 -3.39 -2.41
CA TYR A 93 12.63 -2.17 -2.73
C TYR A 93 13.52 -0.96 -2.51
N GLY A 94 14.19 -0.50 -3.56
CA GLY A 94 15.15 0.60 -3.48
C GLY A 94 14.69 1.86 -4.19
N GLY A 95 15.52 2.91 -4.08
CA GLY A 95 15.29 4.20 -4.71
C GLY A 95 14.55 5.20 -3.81
N ASP A 96 14.38 6.41 -4.34
CA ASP A 96 13.73 7.51 -3.60
C ASP A 96 12.22 7.32 -3.49
N ASN A 97 11.61 6.65 -4.46
CA ASN A 97 10.19 6.35 -4.48
C ASN A 97 9.95 4.88 -4.79
N VAL A 98 9.15 4.22 -3.96
CA VAL A 98 8.72 2.84 -4.14
C VAL A 98 7.21 2.87 -4.39
N TYR A 99 6.76 2.28 -5.49
CA TYR A 99 5.35 2.21 -5.86
C TYR A 99 4.86 0.77 -5.72
N LEU A 100 3.81 0.58 -4.91
CA LEU A 100 3.19 -0.72 -4.66
C LEU A 100 1.75 -0.68 -5.16
N MET A 101 1.42 -1.49 -6.17
CA MET A 101 0.09 -1.49 -6.77
C MET A 101 -0.70 -2.74 -6.36
N PHE A 102 -1.95 -2.50 -5.98
CA PHE A 102 -2.91 -3.53 -5.59
C PHE A 102 -4.17 -3.40 -6.42
N GLY A 103 -4.76 -4.53 -6.78
CA GLY A 103 -5.98 -4.55 -7.56
C GLY A 103 -7.23 -4.50 -6.72
N LYS A 104 -8.37 -4.48 -7.43
CA LYS A 104 -9.70 -4.53 -6.80
C LYS A 104 -9.89 -5.84 -6.02
N GLU A 105 -10.75 -5.80 -5.03
CA GLU A 105 -10.93 -6.90 -4.08
C GLU A 105 -11.46 -8.19 -4.74
N THR A 106 -12.28 -8.08 -5.79
CA THR A 106 -12.90 -9.25 -6.44
C THR A 106 -12.01 -9.95 -7.46
N ARG A 107 -11.21 -9.19 -8.24
CA ARG A 107 -10.46 -9.74 -9.40
C ARG A 107 -8.97 -9.51 -9.36
N GLY A 108 -8.50 -8.65 -8.46
CA GLY A 108 -7.09 -8.25 -8.46
C GLY A 108 -6.73 -7.38 -9.67
N LEU A 109 -5.47 -7.37 -10.04
CA LEU A 109 -4.94 -6.61 -11.17
C LEU A 109 -5.20 -7.34 -12.50
N PRO A 110 -5.34 -6.61 -13.62
CA PRO A 110 -5.46 -7.23 -14.94
C PRO A 110 -4.28 -8.14 -15.27
N GLU A 111 -4.53 -9.33 -15.81
CA GLU A 111 -3.47 -10.30 -16.11
C GLU A 111 -2.48 -9.78 -17.16
N GLU A 112 -2.95 -9.00 -18.14
CA GLU A 112 -2.08 -8.38 -19.15
C GLU A 112 -1.03 -7.49 -18.48
N LEU A 113 -1.44 -6.71 -17.49
CA LEU A 113 -0.55 -5.83 -16.75
C LEU A 113 0.53 -6.63 -16.02
N LEU A 114 0.15 -7.74 -15.38
CA LEU A 114 1.07 -8.61 -14.66
C LEU A 114 2.04 -9.31 -15.61
N HIS A 115 1.51 -9.81 -16.74
CA HIS A 115 2.28 -10.50 -17.76
C HIS A 115 3.37 -9.60 -18.37
N ASP A 116 3.09 -8.31 -18.50
CA ASP A 116 4.04 -7.33 -19.04
C ASP A 116 5.13 -6.96 -18.02
N HIS A 117 4.96 -7.32 -16.73
CA HIS A 117 5.89 -6.96 -15.66
C HIS A 117 6.27 -8.17 -14.79
N PRO A 118 6.84 -9.24 -15.37
CA PRO A 118 7.11 -10.47 -14.61
C PRO A 118 8.14 -10.27 -13.49
N ASP A 119 9.09 -9.36 -13.67
CA ASP A 119 10.17 -9.15 -12.70
C ASP A 119 9.75 -8.35 -11.47
N THR A 120 8.67 -7.59 -11.58
CA THR A 120 8.15 -6.74 -10.50
C THR A 120 6.77 -7.17 -10.01
N THR A 121 6.28 -8.32 -10.42
CA THR A 121 5.04 -8.91 -9.92
C THR A 121 5.36 -9.89 -8.79
N VAL A 122 4.76 -9.64 -7.63
CA VAL A 122 5.08 -10.35 -6.38
C VAL A 122 3.81 -10.77 -5.64
N ARG A 123 3.95 -11.77 -4.78
CA ARG A 123 2.82 -12.24 -3.96
C ARG A 123 3.18 -12.29 -2.48
N ILE A 124 2.17 -12.17 -1.65
CA ILE A 124 2.26 -12.49 -0.23
C ILE A 124 1.93 -13.99 -0.09
N PRO A 125 2.86 -14.80 0.46
CA PRO A 125 2.62 -16.23 0.60
C PRO A 125 1.39 -16.56 1.45
N MET A 126 0.65 -17.57 1.03
CA MET A 126 -0.53 -18.09 1.74
C MET A 126 -0.55 -19.60 1.67
N ARG A 127 -1.34 -20.22 2.56
CA ARG A 127 -1.64 -21.66 2.45
C ARG A 127 -2.44 -21.94 1.17
N ASP A 128 -2.33 -23.14 0.66
CA ASP A 128 -3.08 -23.57 -0.53
C ASP A 128 -4.60 -23.43 -0.33
N LYS A 129 -5.31 -23.24 -1.42
CA LYS A 129 -6.78 -23.19 -1.50
C LYS A 129 -7.44 -21.92 -0.97
N LEU A 130 -6.70 -20.94 -0.50
CA LEU A 130 -7.24 -19.62 -0.17
C LEU A 130 -7.14 -18.71 -1.38
N ARG A 131 -8.17 -17.88 -1.60
CA ARG A 131 -8.22 -16.99 -2.77
C ARG A 131 -7.30 -15.79 -2.61
N SER A 132 -7.41 -15.09 -1.48
CA SER A 132 -6.63 -13.87 -1.22
C SER A 132 -6.75 -13.48 0.25
N LEU A 133 -5.82 -12.65 0.70
CA LEU A 133 -5.95 -11.92 1.95
C LEU A 133 -6.84 -10.69 1.74
N ASN A 134 -7.41 -10.17 2.82
CA ASN A 134 -8.07 -8.87 2.80
C ASN A 134 -7.13 -7.82 2.22
N LEU A 135 -7.63 -6.93 1.36
CA LEU A 135 -6.82 -5.94 0.66
C LEU A 135 -6.06 -5.02 1.62
N SER A 136 -6.72 -4.49 2.64
CA SER A 136 -6.07 -3.57 3.58
C SER A 136 -4.97 -4.27 4.39
N ASN A 137 -5.14 -5.53 4.72
CA ASN A 137 -4.11 -6.34 5.37
C ASN A 137 -2.91 -6.54 4.44
N SER A 138 -3.16 -6.86 3.18
CA SER A 138 -2.10 -7.03 2.17
C SER A 138 -1.27 -5.76 2.01
N VAL A 139 -1.91 -4.60 1.96
CA VAL A 139 -1.24 -3.31 1.86
C VAL A 139 -0.35 -3.09 3.08
N ALA A 140 -0.87 -3.31 4.29
CA ALA A 140 -0.09 -3.13 5.53
C ALA A 140 1.14 -4.06 5.55
N ILE A 141 0.97 -5.33 5.20
CA ILE A 141 2.08 -6.28 5.14
C ILE A 141 3.16 -5.80 4.17
N ALA A 142 2.77 -5.38 2.97
CA ALA A 142 3.70 -4.93 1.94
C ALA A 142 4.43 -3.64 2.35
N VAL A 143 3.72 -2.67 2.89
CA VAL A 143 4.30 -1.41 3.37
C VAL A 143 5.36 -1.67 4.44
N TYR A 144 5.05 -2.51 5.43
CA TYR A 144 5.97 -2.80 6.52
C TYR A 144 7.18 -3.63 6.09
N GLU A 145 7.08 -4.43 5.03
CA GLU A 145 8.27 -5.06 4.45
C GLU A 145 9.21 -4.04 3.82
N VAL A 146 8.67 -3.07 3.07
CA VAL A 146 9.49 -1.99 2.53
C VAL A 146 10.14 -1.18 3.65
N LEU A 147 9.37 -0.83 4.68
CA LEU A 147 9.90 -0.10 5.84
C LEU A 147 10.99 -0.89 6.56
N ARG A 148 10.80 -2.20 6.75
CA ARG A 148 11.81 -3.06 7.36
C ARG A 148 13.12 -3.03 6.57
N GLN A 149 13.06 -3.13 5.25
CA GLN A 149 14.24 -3.07 4.39
C GLN A 149 14.98 -1.73 4.51
N HIS A 150 14.27 -0.65 4.83
CA HIS A 150 14.83 0.68 5.04
C HIS A 150 15.04 1.02 6.53
N ALA A 151 15.12 0.00 7.39
CA ALA A 151 15.40 0.11 8.83
C ALA A 151 14.43 1.03 9.58
N PHE A 152 13.17 1.10 9.13
CA PHE A 152 12.09 1.93 9.72
C PHE A 152 12.48 3.41 9.85
N GLU A 153 13.29 3.91 8.93
CA GLU A 153 13.76 5.29 8.96
C GLU A 153 12.60 6.29 9.10
N GLY A 154 12.72 7.19 10.08
CA GLY A 154 11.70 8.21 10.35
C GLY A 154 10.53 7.73 11.20
N LEU A 155 10.52 6.48 11.64
CA LEU A 155 9.47 5.93 12.48
C LEU A 155 9.99 5.66 13.90
N ARG A 156 9.08 5.73 14.86
CA ARG A 156 9.40 5.37 16.24
C ARG A 156 9.34 3.86 16.40
N GLU A 157 10.42 3.27 16.92
CA GLU A 157 10.58 1.82 17.05
C GLU A 157 10.38 1.30 18.47
N ASP A 158 10.21 2.20 19.45
CA ASP A 158 10.05 1.85 20.85
C ASP A 158 8.82 2.51 21.46
N GLY A 159 8.45 2.06 22.64
CA GLY A 159 7.32 2.60 23.36
C GLY A 159 7.58 2.65 24.86
N GLU A 160 6.71 3.34 25.58
CA GLU A 160 6.75 3.49 27.01
C GLU A 160 5.44 3.03 27.64
N LEU A 161 5.53 2.50 28.86
CA LEU A 161 4.35 2.19 29.65
C LEU A 161 3.80 3.49 30.25
N THR A 162 2.50 3.55 30.49
CA THR A 162 1.88 4.75 31.07
C THR A 162 1.99 4.81 32.59
N ARG A 163 2.05 3.66 33.25
CA ARG A 163 2.04 3.55 34.72
C ARG A 163 3.31 2.94 35.30
N PHE A 164 4.08 2.26 34.48
CA PHE A 164 5.31 1.55 34.88
C PHE A 164 6.45 1.95 33.97
N SER A 165 7.66 1.55 34.31
CA SER A 165 8.84 1.70 33.46
C SER A 165 9.38 0.32 33.06
N TRP A 166 9.82 0.18 31.81
CA TRP A 166 10.46 -1.05 31.34
C TRP A 166 11.81 -1.34 32.03
N ASN A 167 12.45 -0.29 32.59
CA ASN A 167 13.78 -0.36 33.19
C ASN A 167 13.75 -0.59 34.72
N GLU A 168 12.59 -0.72 35.31
CA GLU A 168 12.47 -1.08 36.70
C GLU A 168 12.66 -2.60 36.84
N GLY A 169 13.83 -2.96 37.32
CA GLY A 169 14.19 -4.34 37.62
C GLY A 169 13.52 -4.86 38.86
#